data_f3110b4b6ae566d1f8a3c0af405e6079
#
_entry.id   f3110b4b6ae566d1f8a3c0af405e6079
#
_cell.length_a   1.000
_cell.length_b   1.000
_cell.length_c   1.000
_cell.angle_alpha   90.00
_cell.angle_beta   90.00
_cell.angle_gamma   90.00
#
_symmetry.space_group_name_H-M   'P 1'
#
loop_
_entity.id
_entity.type
_entity.pdbx_description
1 polymer ?
#
loop_
_entity_poly.entity_id
_entity_poly.type
_entity_poly.pdbx_seq_one_letter_code
_entity_poly.pdbx_strand_id
1 'polypeptide(L)'
;MNAAPAHGPATPRPVARIVLVAGVLLLMLGLALRVALQPQRATRFLLDRIGHSLGLEITASGKAEYRLRGRPQLVLRDVVAREPGRTTPLLRADRISVSLPWSTIRARGEVLAADRLELDAPVLDLPALQHWLATRPPSARRLPTLSAGLRIRDGSIRNDGWRIDGIDAELPLLSPDRPLHARLRGRYLDPPLAIPVDLAVAIIHPGALVQARATGFAAAGRIVVERGGDWRLPATVKLSGPLIVGKDDLRITPARLGVAARYETGDTRLPFLFGAYGPLLFDDAAWTLSPAGVALRGRGAKASDPLPSLDARGSLALGRRLVLRLHGELADWPQAWPALPAPLGQSTAPLPFALDYAGPPDLSDIAALRLQRDASRFDGRFRLQDVTAWIAADNDTASPLPPLDGKASAPRIEIAGARLEGVRITIDDPGVPDAGQ
;
A
#
# COMPACT_ATOMS: atom_id res chain seq x y z
N MET A 1 97.53 -46.16 36.01
CA MET A 1 97.12 -44.73 35.76
C MET A 1 96.15 -44.76 34.62
N ASN A 2 94.86 -44.72 34.95
CA ASN A 2 93.78 -44.79 33.96
C ASN A 2 93.18 -43.41 33.88
N ALA A 3 93.17 -42.76 32.67
CA ALA A 3 92.48 -41.51 32.36
C ALA A 3 91.06 -41.84 31.89
N ALA A 4 90.07 -41.22 32.51
CA ALA A 4 88.68 -41.30 32.13
C ALA A 4 88.38 -40.40 30.93
N PRO A 5 87.49 -40.79 30.02
CA PRO A 5 87.10 -39.94 28.89
C PRO A 5 86.04 -38.95 29.30
N ALA A 6 86.24 -37.68 28.89
CA ALA A 6 85.27 -36.57 29.06
C ALA A 6 84.05 -36.73 28.13
N HIS A 7 82.83 -36.63 28.71
CA HIS A 7 81.58 -36.57 27.95
C HIS A 7 81.34 -35.13 27.42
N GLY A 8 81.39 -34.99 26.08
CA GLY A 8 80.98 -33.74 25.41
C GLY A 8 79.48 -33.56 25.37
N PRO A 9 78.98 -32.33 25.34
CA PRO A 9 77.53 -32.04 25.33
C PRO A 9 76.86 -32.48 24.03
N ALA A 10 75.76 -33.22 24.14
CA ALA A 10 74.95 -33.73 23.01
C ALA A 10 74.26 -32.60 22.31
N THR A 11 74.63 -32.31 21.08
CA THR A 11 73.92 -31.34 20.19
C THR A 11 72.52 -31.86 19.91
N PRO A 12 71.44 -31.04 20.08
CA PRO A 12 70.08 -31.45 19.83
C PRO A 12 69.90 -31.74 18.33
N ARG A 13 69.32 -32.86 17.98
CA ARG A 13 69.09 -33.40 16.63
C ARG A 13 68.19 -32.39 15.84
N PRO A 14 68.50 -32.09 14.56
CA PRO A 14 67.71 -31.08 13.76
C PRO A 14 66.24 -31.45 13.63
N VAL A 15 65.87 -32.69 13.76
CA VAL A 15 64.46 -33.20 13.70
C VAL A 15 63.61 -32.65 14.84
N ALA A 16 64.16 -32.50 16.06
CA ALA A 16 63.40 -31.93 17.20
C ALA A 16 63.06 -30.47 17.01
N ARG A 17 63.94 -29.67 16.34
CA ARG A 17 63.69 -28.27 16.02
C ARG A 17 62.61 -28.14 14.92
N ILE A 18 62.62 -29.02 13.89
CA ILE A 18 61.61 -29.01 12.85
C ILE A 18 60.22 -29.35 13.42
N VAL A 19 60.12 -30.37 14.26
CA VAL A 19 58.88 -30.76 14.94
C VAL A 19 58.35 -29.67 15.84
N LEU A 20 59.20 -28.93 16.58
CA LEU A 20 58.81 -27.83 17.43
C LEU A 20 58.32 -26.64 16.61
N VAL A 21 58.99 -26.31 15.50
CA VAL A 21 58.60 -25.23 14.59
C VAL A 21 57.30 -25.56 13.87
N ALA A 22 57.13 -26.81 13.42
CA ALA A 22 55.88 -27.29 12.80
C ALA A 22 54.71 -27.27 13.81
N GLY A 23 54.94 -27.65 15.07
CA GLY A 23 53.97 -27.63 16.15
C GLY A 23 53.54 -26.18 16.50
N VAL A 24 54.51 -25.24 16.58
CA VAL A 24 54.22 -23.81 16.79
C VAL A 24 53.48 -23.22 15.61
N LEU A 25 53.83 -23.54 14.36
CA LEU A 25 53.11 -23.12 13.16
C LEU A 25 51.68 -23.64 13.10
N LEU A 26 51.47 -24.92 13.45
CA LEU A 26 50.12 -25.52 13.55
C LEU A 26 49.30 -24.87 14.68
N LEU A 27 49.92 -24.59 15.82
CA LEU A 27 49.27 -23.91 16.93
C LEU A 27 48.93 -22.46 16.58
N MET A 28 49.81 -21.75 15.90
CA MET A 28 49.59 -20.38 15.41
C MET A 28 48.51 -20.39 14.30
N LEU A 29 48.50 -21.34 13.39
CA LEU A 29 47.47 -21.53 12.38
C LEU A 29 46.13 -21.87 13.03
N GLY A 30 46.11 -22.76 14.02
CA GLY A 30 44.90 -23.08 14.80
C GLY A 30 44.36 -21.89 15.59
N LEU A 31 45.27 -21.10 16.20
CA LEU A 31 44.91 -19.88 16.91
C LEU A 31 44.42 -18.77 15.92
N ALA A 32 45.09 -18.63 14.79
CA ALA A 32 44.66 -17.69 13.73
C ALA A 32 43.31 -18.12 13.14
N LEU A 33 43.09 -19.41 12.93
CA LEU A 33 41.82 -19.96 12.49
C LEU A 33 40.72 -19.76 13.55
N ARG A 34 41.05 -19.97 14.84
CA ARG A 34 40.13 -19.72 15.95
C ARG A 34 39.80 -18.25 16.14
N VAL A 35 40.73 -17.34 15.88
CA VAL A 35 40.53 -15.87 15.89
C VAL A 35 39.78 -15.43 14.65
N ALA A 36 40.06 -16.01 13.46
CA ALA A 36 39.35 -15.74 12.23
C ALA A 36 37.91 -16.29 12.22
N LEU A 37 37.69 -17.40 12.96
CA LEU A 37 36.37 -18.01 13.16
C LEU A 37 35.60 -17.44 14.36
N GLN A 38 36.06 -16.33 14.99
CA GLN A 38 35.24 -15.64 15.95
C GLN A 38 34.02 -15.04 15.22
N PRO A 39 32.80 -15.54 15.50
CA PRO A 39 31.59 -15.17 14.71
C PRO A 39 31.36 -13.68 14.65
N GLN A 40 31.74 -12.94 15.67
CA GLN A 40 31.54 -11.49 15.75
C GLN A 40 32.45 -10.67 14.81
N ARG A 41 33.69 -11.10 14.55
CA ARG A 41 34.61 -10.39 13.63
C ARG A 41 34.25 -10.65 12.17
N ALA A 42 33.92 -11.89 11.85
CA ALA A 42 33.46 -12.26 10.51
C ALA A 42 32.15 -11.57 10.17
N THR A 43 31.24 -11.43 11.13
CA THR A 43 29.98 -10.72 10.95
C THR A 43 30.19 -9.22 10.67
N ARG A 44 31.03 -8.56 11.47
CA ARG A 44 31.33 -7.12 11.24
C ARG A 44 31.93 -6.89 9.86
N PHE A 45 32.92 -7.69 9.48
CA PHE A 45 33.52 -7.60 8.15
C PHE A 45 32.51 -7.82 7.02
N LEU A 46 31.60 -8.79 7.18
CA LEU A 46 30.54 -9.04 6.20
C LEU A 46 29.53 -7.89 6.14
N LEU A 47 29.09 -7.39 7.28
CA LEU A 47 28.17 -6.26 7.37
C LEU A 47 28.79 -4.99 6.80
N ASP A 48 30.07 -4.71 7.09
CA ASP A 48 30.79 -3.57 6.53
C ASP A 48 30.90 -3.68 5.01
N ARG A 49 31.17 -4.88 4.48
CA ARG A 49 31.25 -5.08 3.02
C ARG A 49 29.91 -4.94 2.33
N ILE A 50 28.85 -5.51 2.92
CA ILE A 50 27.47 -5.33 2.43
C ILE A 50 27.06 -3.86 2.57
N GLY A 51 27.35 -3.25 3.70
CA GLY A 51 27.08 -1.85 3.96
C GLY A 51 27.74 -0.94 2.91
N HIS A 52 29.02 -1.13 2.65
CA HIS A 52 29.74 -0.36 1.61
C HIS A 52 29.14 -0.57 0.20
N SER A 53 28.77 -1.81 -0.15
CA SER A 53 28.12 -2.08 -1.45
C SER A 53 26.74 -1.44 -1.57
N LEU A 54 26.06 -1.27 -0.44
CA LEU A 54 24.76 -0.63 -0.34
C LEU A 54 24.84 0.86 0.00
N GLY A 55 26.04 1.44 0.26
CA GLY A 55 26.20 2.79 0.75
C GLY A 55 25.46 3.03 2.07
N LEU A 56 25.43 2.02 2.95
CA LEU A 56 24.78 2.04 4.25
C LEU A 56 25.74 1.64 5.37
N GLU A 57 25.55 2.18 6.53
CA GLU A 57 26.12 1.67 7.78
C GLU A 57 25.15 0.64 8.37
N ILE A 58 25.57 -0.63 8.40
CA ILE A 58 24.77 -1.72 8.94
C ILE A 58 25.41 -2.19 10.23
N THR A 59 24.65 -2.12 11.32
CA THR A 59 25.08 -2.57 12.64
C THR A 59 24.14 -3.66 13.16
N ALA A 60 24.69 -4.60 13.90
CA ALA A 60 23.92 -5.64 14.62
C ALA A 60 24.48 -5.73 16.02
N SER A 61 23.67 -5.48 17.05
CA SER A 61 24.10 -5.51 18.45
C SER A 61 23.97 -6.89 19.09
N GLY A 62 23.10 -7.74 18.53
CA GLY A 62 22.90 -9.11 18.99
C GLY A 62 23.96 -10.10 18.51
N LYS A 63 23.98 -11.29 19.12
CA LYS A 63 24.86 -12.38 18.69
C LYS A 63 24.46 -12.86 17.30
N ALA A 64 25.42 -12.87 16.36
CA ALA A 64 25.24 -13.50 15.06
C ALA A 64 25.29 -15.02 15.19
N GLU A 65 24.34 -15.71 14.61
CA GLU A 65 24.27 -17.16 14.59
C GLU A 65 24.53 -17.66 13.16
N TYR A 66 25.46 -18.60 13.03
CA TYR A 66 25.77 -19.25 11.76
C TYR A 66 25.36 -20.72 11.82
N ARG A 67 24.57 -21.15 10.84
CA ARG A 67 24.27 -22.55 10.60
C ARG A 67 24.91 -22.99 9.29
N LEU A 68 25.89 -23.90 9.34
CA LEU A 68 26.60 -24.39 8.17
C LEU A 68 26.15 -25.80 7.75
N ARG A 69 25.30 -26.48 8.55
CA ARG A 69 24.73 -27.78 8.17
C ARG A 69 23.51 -27.61 7.31
N GLY A 70 23.47 -28.26 6.15
CA GLY A 70 22.40 -28.12 5.16
C GLY A 70 22.56 -26.86 4.33
N ARG A 71 21.57 -25.96 4.35
CA ARG A 71 21.65 -24.64 3.70
C ARG A 71 22.32 -23.68 4.66
N PRO A 72 23.43 -23.03 4.26
CA PRO A 72 24.05 -21.99 5.08
C PRO A 72 23.09 -20.89 5.42
N GLN A 73 23.01 -20.55 6.69
CA GLN A 73 22.11 -19.52 7.20
C GLN A 73 22.87 -18.60 8.15
N LEU A 74 22.68 -17.30 7.93
CA LEU A 74 23.14 -16.23 8.80
C LEU A 74 21.93 -15.61 9.48
N VAL A 75 21.93 -15.58 10.80
CA VAL A 75 20.91 -14.90 11.60
C VAL A 75 21.56 -13.74 12.33
N LEU A 76 21.03 -12.56 12.12
CA LEU A 76 21.44 -11.30 12.78
C LEU A 76 20.30 -10.81 13.67
N ARG A 77 20.64 -10.26 14.83
CA ARG A 77 19.64 -9.70 15.76
C ARG A 77 19.93 -8.22 16.00
N ASP A 78 18.88 -7.47 16.29
CA ASP A 78 18.90 -6.04 16.54
C ASP A 78 19.66 -5.29 15.44
N VAL A 79 19.22 -5.50 14.21
CA VAL A 79 19.87 -4.93 13.02
C VAL A 79 19.37 -3.51 12.79
N VAL A 80 20.31 -2.60 12.56
CA VAL A 80 20.03 -1.23 12.18
C VAL A 80 20.83 -0.89 10.94
N ALA A 81 20.15 -0.41 9.89
CA ALA A 81 20.74 0.10 8.67
C ALA A 81 20.42 1.59 8.52
N ARG A 82 21.44 2.42 8.29
CA ARG A 82 21.32 3.87 8.11
C ARG A 82 22.26 4.40 7.04
N GLU A 83 21.96 5.55 6.48
CA GLU A 83 22.92 6.27 5.65
C GLU A 83 24.09 6.82 6.51
N PRO A 84 25.31 6.81 5.99
CA PRO A 84 26.45 7.45 6.67
C PRO A 84 26.16 8.93 6.97
N GLY A 85 26.42 9.32 8.22
CA GLY A 85 26.19 10.70 8.68
C GLY A 85 24.74 11.05 9.02
N ARG A 86 23.78 10.15 8.87
CA ARG A 86 22.37 10.36 9.28
C ARG A 86 22.06 9.68 10.61
N THR A 87 21.25 10.35 11.44
CA THR A 87 20.79 9.80 12.73
C THR A 87 19.59 8.89 12.59
N THR A 88 18.70 9.17 11.61
CA THR A 88 17.49 8.37 11.36
C THR A 88 17.85 7.09 10.61
N PRO A 89 17.54 5.91 11.17
CA PRO A 89 17.77 4.66 10.48
C PRO A 89 16.73 4.45 9.38
N LEU A 90 17.17 3.99 8.23
CA LEU A 90 16.33 3.57 7.11
C LEU A 90 15.55 2.28 7.44
N LEU A 91 16.23 1.33 8.12
CA LEU A 91 15.65 0.04 8.50
C LEU A 91 16.13 -0.36 9.90
N ARG A 92 15.22 -0.81 10.73
CA ARG A 92 15.50 -1.56 11.96
C ARG A 92 14.80 -2.91 11.86
N ALA A 93 15.38 -3.95 12.43
CA ALA A 93 14.73 -5.26 12.51
C ALA A 93 15.24 -6.01 13.75
N ASP A 94 14.34 -6.66 14.48
CA ASP A 94 14.71 -7.46 15.63
C ASP A 94 15.54 -8.67 15.19
N ARG A 95 15.18 -9.23 14.02
CA ARG A 95 15.89 -10.34 13.44
C ARG A 95 15.88 -10.30 11.91
N ILE A 96 17.04 -10.54 11.32
CA ILE A 96 17.21 -10.79 9.89
C ILE A 96 17.86 -12.15 9.73
N SER A 97 17.21 -13.04 8.97
CA SER A 97 17.75 -14.36 8.62
C SER A 97 17.95 -14.44 7.12
N VAL A 98 19.17 -14.72 6.70
CA VAL A 98 19.55 -14.84 5.30
C VAL A 98 20.08 -16.27 5.07
N SER A 99 19.44 -16.99 4.15
CA SER A 99 19.94 -18.27 3.67
C SER A 99 20.66 -18.07 2.35
N LEU A 100 21.88 -18.57 2.24
CA LEU A 100 22.74 -18.42 1.07
C LEU A 100 22.98 -19.79 0.41
N PRO A 101 22.94 -19.89 -0.92
CA PRO A 101 23.36 -21.10 -1.59
C PRO A 101 24.88 -21.29 -1.45
N TRP A 102 25.33 -22.54 -1.40
CA TRP A 102 26.76 -22.86 -1.32
C TRP A 102 27.57 -22.27 -2.49
N SER A 103 26.96 -22.11 -3.66
CA SER A 103 27.57 -21.46 -4.83
C SER A 103 27.98 -20.01 -4.54
N THR A 104 27.13 -19.23 -3.86
CA THR A 104 27.42 -17.84 -3.48
C THR A 104 28.62 -17.76 -2.51
N ILE A 105 28.69 -18.69 -1.56
CA ILE A 105 29.81 -18.74 -0.61
C ILE A 105 31.12 -19.08 -1.33
N ARG A 106 31.10 -20.05 -2.27
CA ARG A 106 32.27 -20.42 -3.07
C ARG A 106 32.73 -19.33 -4.02
N ALA A 107 31.80 -18.58 -4.60
CA ALA A 107 32.08 -17.45 -5.48
C ALA A 107 32.54 -16.17 -4.73
N ARG A 108 32.87 -16.27 -3.43
CA ARG A 108 33.33 -15.17 -2.58
C ARG A 108 32.48 -13.90 -2.65
N GLY A 109 31.19 -14.05 -2.94
CA GLY A 109 30.23 -12.94 -2.99
C GLY A 109 30.22 -12.16 -4.31
N GLU A 110 30.87 -12.63 -5.37
CA GLU A 110 30.77 -12.02 -6.71
C GLU A 110 29.33 -12.10 -7.27
N VAL A 111 28.56 -13.13 -6.88
CA VAL A 111 27.16 -13.30 -7.23
C VAL A 111 26.36 -13.23 -5.93
N LEU A 112 25.66 -12.13 -5.69
CA LEU A 112 24.75 -11.96 -4.54
C LEU A 112 23.43 -12.69 -4.83
N ALA A 113 23.44 -14.01 -4.80
CA ALA A 113 22.23 -14.81 -4.77
C ALA A 113 21.94 -15.19 -3.31
N ALA A 114 20.73 -14.95 -2.86
CA ALA A 114 20.22 -15.44 -1.59
C ALA A 114 19.10 -16.44 -1.86
N ASP A 115 19.03 -17.53 -1.08
CA ASP A 115 17.92 -18.46 -1.20
C ASP A 115 16.66 -17.88 -0.55
N ARG A 116 16.78 -17.42 0.70
CA ARG A 116 15.66 -16.93 1.49
C ARG A 116 16.07 -15.76 2.38
N LEU A 117 15.17 -14.81 2.49
CA LEU A 117 15.27 -13.68 3.41
C LEU A 117 14.06 -13.69 4.34
N GLU A 118 14.31 -13.66 5.65
CA GLU A 118 13.25 -13.52 6.66
C GLU A 118 13.57 -12.31 7.53
N LEU A 119 12.54 -11.48 7.78
CA LEU A 119 12.63 -10.30 8.62
C LEU A 119 11.54 -10.38 9.69
N ASP A 120 11.94 -10.29 10.95
CA ASP A 120 11.01 -10.23 12.08
C ASP A 120 11.03 -8.80 12.63
N ALA A 121 9.83 -8.23 12.81
CA ALA A 121 9.55 -6.87 13.25
C ALA A 121 10.39 -5.78 12.51
N PRO A 122 10.49 -5.81 11.18
CA PRO A 122 11.20 -4.75 10.48
C PRO A 122 10.41 -3.44 10.55
N VAL A 123 11.09 -2.36 10.89
CA VAL A 123 10.59 -0.99 10.85
C VAL A 123 11.31 -0.25 9.74
N LEU A 124 10.59 0.11 8.68
CA LEU A 124 11.10 0.85 7.54
C LEU A 124 10.67 2.32 7.64
N ASP A 125 11.63 3.23 7.55
CA ASP A 125 11.38 4.66 7.43
C ASP A 125 11.31 5.02 5.94
N LEU A 126 10.12 5.39 5.48
CA LEU A 126 9.89 5.62 4.04
C LEU A 126 10.61 6.88 3.52
N PRO A 127 10.60 8.04 4.21
CA PRO A 127 11.38 9.20 3.83
C PRO A 127 12.88 8.91 3.73
N ALA A 128 13.45 8.18 4.68
CA ALA A 128 14.85 7.78 4.64
C ALA A 128 15.15 6.84 3.46
N LEU A 129 14.25 5.90 3.18
CA LEU A 129 14.36 5.00 2.02
C LEU A 129 14.31 5.78 0.69
N GLN A 130 13.37 6.69 0.54
CA GLN A 130 13.23 7.52 -0.66
C GLN A 130 14.48 8.37 -0.90
N HIS A 131 15.00 9.01 0.15
CA HIS A 131 16.23 9.76 0.07
C HIS A 131 17.41 8.89 -0.37
N TRP A 132 17.61 7.73 0.26
CA TRP A 132 18.66 6.79 -0.10
C TRP A 132 18.52 6.28 -1.55
N LEU A 133 17.31 6.00 -2.04
CA LEU A 133 17.07 5.62 -3.43
C LEU A 133 17.38 6.77 -4.40
N ALA A 134 17.10 8.02 -4.03
CA ALA A 134 17.36 9.19 -4.87
C ALA A 134 18.87 9.46 -5.06
N THR A 135 19.70 9.12 -4.06
CA THR A 135 21.16 9.30 -4.14
C THR A 135 21.86 8.22 -4.98
N ARG A 136 21.14 7.17 -5.40
CA ARG A 136 21.75 6.04 -6.14
C ARG A 136 21.64 6.14 -7.65
N PRO A 137 22.71 5.76 -8.37
CA PRO A 137 22.66 5.71 -9.83
C PRO A 137 21.66 4.64 -10.31
N PRO A 138 20.91 4.88 -11.39
CA PRO A 138 19.90 3.94 -11.92
C PRO A 138 20.48 2.56 -12.29
N SER A 139 21.74 2.49 -12.69
CA SER A 139 22.44 1.24 -13.04
C SER A 139 22.62 0.27 -11.87
N ALA A 140 22.55 0.75 -10.62
CA ALA A 140 22.65 -0.08 -9.43
C ALA A 140 21.34 -0.78 -9.05
N ARG A 141 20.23 -0.46 -9.71
CA ARG A 141 18.90 -1.01 -9.42
C ARG A 141 18.74 -2.38 -10.06
N ARG A 142 19.10 -3.43 -9.34
CA ARG A 142 18.86 -4.82 -9.76
C ARG A 142 17.95 -5.50 -8.76
N LEU A 143 16.93 -6.19 -9.26
CA LEU A 143 16.09 -7.02 -8.42
C LEU A 143 16.88 -8.26 -8.00
N PRO A 144 17.04 -8.55 -6.69
CA PRO A 144 17.72 -9.74 -6.24
C PRO A 144 16.92 -11.01 -6.59
N THR A 145 17.60 -12.13 -6.76
CA THR A 145 16.94 -13.43 -6.88
C THR A 145 16.89 -14.08 -5.50
N LEU A 146 15.67 -14.45 -5.05
CA LEU A 146 15.42 -15.23 -3.83
C LEU A 146 14.72 -16.52 -4.23
N SER A 147 15.45 -17.62 -4.32
CA SER A 147 14.93 -18.90 -4.82
C SER A 147 13.93 -19.57 -3.87
N ALA A 148 14.00 -19.28 -2.57
CA ALA A 148 13.05 -19.70 -1.54
C ALA A 148 12.33 -18.51 -0.89
N GLY A 149 12.42 -17.32 -1.52
CA GLY A 149 11.58 -16.18 -1.32
C GLY A 149 11.90 -15.26 -0.14
N LEU A 150 10.92 -14.42 0.17
CA LEU A 150 10.94 -13.41 1.25
C LEU A 150 9.80 -13.68 2.21
N ARG A 151 10.07 -13.55 3.51
CA ARG A 151 9.04 -13.55 4.55
C ARG A 151 9.27 -12.39 5.51
N ILE A 152 8.21 -11.63 5.75
CA ILE A 152 8.16 -10.54 6.74
C ILE A 152 7.11 -10.92 7.77
N ARG A 153 7.42 -10.72 9.05
CA ARG A 153 6.52 -10.90 10.18
C ARG A 153 6.50 -9.64 11.03
N ASP A 154 5.30 -9.19 11.35
CA ASP A 154 5.07 -8.03 12.22
C ASP A 154 5.85 -6.79 11.81
N GLY A 155 5.97 -6.56 10.50
CA GLY A 155 6.67 -5.40 9.96
C GLY A 155 5.89 -4.11 10.13
N SER A 156 6.59 -2.98 10.05
CA SER A 156 5.95 -1.66 9.97
C SER A 156 6.65 -0.74 8.98
N ILE A 157 5.88 0.14 8.35
CA ILE A 157 6.35 1.23 7.51
C ILE A 157 5.90 2.53 8.14
N ARG A 158 6.82 3.47 8.29
CA ARG A 158 6.56 4.81 8.82
C ARG A 158 6.75 5.85 7.75
N ASN A 159 5.81 6.78 7.69
CA ASN A 159 5.87 7.96 6.84
C ASN A 159 5.35 9.18 7.61
N ASP A 160 5.54 10.38 7.06
CA ASP A 160 5.00 11.60 7.63
C ASP A 160 3.47 11.59 7.57
N GLY A 161 2.81 11.52 8.73
CA GLY A 161 1.36 11.55 8.87
C GLY A 161 0.65 10.19 8.81
N TRP A 162 1.23 9.14 8.22
CA TRP A 162 0.63 7.82 8.18
C TRP A 162 1.63 6.68 8.44
N ARG A 163 1.12 5.51 8.77
CA ARG A 163 1.93 4.30 8.96
C ARG A 163 1.19 3.05 8.55
N ILE A 164 1.94 1.99 8.30
CA ILE A 164 1.39 0.64 8.13
C ILE A 164 2.00 -0.23 9.22
N ASP A 165 1.16 -0.87 10.03
CA ASP A 165 1.58 -1.73 11.12
C ASP A 165 1.15 -3.18 10.88
N GLY A 166 1.79 -4.12 11.58
CA GLY A 166 1.45 -5.54 11.55
C GLY A 166 1.59 -6.15 10.15
N ILE A 167 2.66 -5.78 9.42
CA ILE A 167 2.89 -6.28 8.07
C ILE A 167 3.37 -7.72 8.14
N ASP A 168 2.52 -8.65 7.69
CA ASP A 168 2.90 -10.02 7.35
C ASP A 168 2.93 -10.16 5.83
N ALA A 169 4.10 -10.44 5.28
CA ALA A 169 4.27 -10.63 3.86
C ALA A 169 4.96 -11.97 3.57
N GLU A 170 4.43 -12.68 2.60
CA GLU A 170 4.99 -13.93 2.11
C GLU A 170 5.11 -13.90 0.59
N LEU A 171 6.32 -14.09 0.13
CA LEU A 171 6.70 -14.13 -1.27
C LEU A 171 7.53 -15.39 -1.50
N PRO A 172 6.96 -16.47 -2.03
CA PRO A 172 7.64 -17.78 -2.15
C PRO A 172 8.85 -17.76 -3.08
N LEU A 173 8.87 -16.87 -4.06
CA LEU A 173 9.93 -16.73 -5.05
C LEU A 173 10.05 -15.28 -5.47
N LEU A 174 11.27 -14.75 -5.51
CA LEU A 174 11.57 -13.47 -6.17
C LEU A 174 12.60 -13.72 -7.27
N SER A 175 12.23 -13.38 -8.49
CA SER A 175 13.11 -13.48 -9.66
C SER A 175 12.73 -12.38 -10.66
N PRO A 176 13.71 -11.74 -11.34
CA PRO A 176 13.42 -10.75 -12.37
C PRO A 176 12.53 -11.28 -13.50
N ASP A 177 12.72 -12.55 -13.87
CA ASP A 177 12.17 -13.16 -15.09
C ASP A 177 11.00 -14.12 -14.84
N ARG A 178 10.63 -14.35 -13.57
CA ARG A 178 9.52 -15.24 -13.21
C ARG A 178 8.39 -14.47 -12.55
N PRO A 179 7.12 -14.86 -12.79
CA PRO A 179 6.00 -14.24 -12.12
C PRO A 179 6.15 -14.24 -10.60
N LEU A 180 5.90 -13.10 -10.01
CA LEU A 180 5.88 -12.88 -8.57
C LEU A 180 4.45 -13.05 -8.07
N HIS A 181 4.29 -13.83 -7.01
CA HIS A 181 3.05 -13.96 -6.26
C HIS A 181 3.35 -13.68 -4.79
N ALA A 182 2.65 -12.71 -4.22
CA ALA A 182 2.83 -12.33 -2.81
C ALA A 182 1.48 -12.33 -2.09
N ARG A 183 1.51 -12.64 -0.79
CA ARG A 183 0.42 -12.37 0.15
C ARG A 183 0.88 -11.30 1.11
N LEU A 184 0.01 -10.34 1.36
CA LEU A 184 0.28 -9.19 2.21
C LEU A 184 -0.89 -9.00 3.16
N ARG A 185 -0.61 -8.92 4.46
CA ARG A 185 -1.54 -8.47 5.49
C ARG A 185 -0.91 -7.29 6.21
N GLY A 186 -1.74 -6.43 6.75
CA GLY A 186 -1.29 -5.28 7.51
C GLY A 186 -2.45 -4.35 7.82
N ARG A 187 -2.15 -3.25 8.50
CA ARG A 187 -3.12 -2.21 8.81
C ARG A 187 -2.53 -0.85 8.47
N TYR A 188 -3.11 -0.19 7.49
CA TYR A 188 -2.81 1.22 7.20
C TYR A 188 -3.52 2.09 8.23
N LEU A 189 -2.82 3.06 8.79
CA LEU A 189 -3.29 3.98 9.82
C LEU A 189 -2.96 5.42 9.41
N ASP A 190 -4.02 6.20 9.26
CA ASP A 190 -3.99 7.65 8.98
C ASP A 190 -5.16 8.26 9.76
N PRO A 191 -4.96 8.58 11.05
CA PRO A 191 -6.07 8.95 11.93
C PRO A 191 -6.92 10.09 11.35
N PRO A 192 -8.26 9.96 11.39
CA PRO A 192 -9.06 8.95 12.10
C PRO A 192 -9.29 7.63 11.34
N LEU A 193 -8.67 7.42 10.17
CA LEU A 193 -8.87 6.24 9.35
C LEU A 193 -7.96 5.07 9.76
N ALA A 194 -8.53 3.87 9.78
CA ALA A 194 -7.80 2.61 9.89
C ALA A 194 -8.28 1.64 8.81
N ILE A 195 -7.34 1.04 8.07
CA ILE A 195 -7.66 0.16 6.95
C ILE A 195 -6.88 -1.16 7.09
N PRO A 196 -7.44 -2.16 7.77
CA PRO A 196 -6.94 -3.53 7.70
C PRO A 196 -7.01 -4.06 6.26
N VAL A 197 -5.93 -4.68 5.81
CA VAL A 197 -5.79 -5.22 4.45
C VAL A 197 -5.33 -6.68 4.48
N ASP A 198 -5.87 -7.51 3.58
CA ASP A 198 -5.42 -8.89 3.31
C ASP A 198 -5.48 -9.08 1.78
N LEU A 199 -4.34 -8.95 1.14
CA LEU A 199 -4.21 -8.86 -0.32
C LEU A 199 -3.32 -9.96 -0.86
N ALA A 200 -3.72 -10.52 -2.00
CA ALA A 200 -2.86 -11.27 -2.90
C ALA A 200 -2.42 -10.37 -4.06
N VAL A 201 -1.14 -10.34 -4.35
CA VAL A 201 -0.52 -9.51 -5.40
C VAL A 201 0.19 -10.43 -6.38
N ALA A 202 0.05 -10.16 -7.67
CA ALA A 202 0.76 -10.82 -8.74
C ALA A 202 1.39 -9.81 -9.70
N ILE A 203 2.63 -10.08 -10.13
CA ILE A 203 3.37 -9.28 -11.13
C ILE A 203 4.00 -10.26 -12.11
N ILE A 204 3.76 -10.07 -13.41
CA ILE A 204 4.19 -11.03 -14.44
C ILE A 204 5.71 -11.02 -14.64
N HIS A 205 6.30 -9.83 -14.79
CA HIS A 205 7.73 -9.65 -15.00
C HIS A 205 8.29 -8.64 -14.00
N PRO A 206 8.69 -9.07 -12.79
CA PRO A 206 9.16 -8.15 -11.74
C PRO A 206 10.39 -7.34 -12.14
N GLY A 207 11.28 -7.90 -12.99
CA GLY A 207 12.45 -7.19 -13.51
C GLY A 207 12.11 -5.94 -14.33
N ALA A 208 10.92 -5.88 -14.95
CA ALA A 208 10.47 -4.72 -15.70
C ALA A 208 10.23 -3.50 -14.80
N LEU A 209 9.88 -3.70 -13.51
CA LEU A 209 9.64 -2.61 -12.56
C LEU A 209 10.89 -1.75 -12.34
N VAL A 210 12.05 -2.41 -12.16
CA VAL A 210 13.32 -1.68 -11.95
C VAL A 210 13.85 -1.02 -13.22
N GLN A 211 13.31 -1.40 -14.39
CA GLN A 211 13.64 -0.85 -15.69
C GLN A 211 12.62 0.20 -16.15
N ALA A 212 11.67 0.59 -15.31
CA ALA A 212 10.55 1.48 -15.63
C ALA A 212 9.75 1.04 -16.88
N ARG A 213 9.61 -0.27 -17.11
CA ARG A 213 8.85 -0.86 -18.22
C ARG A 213 7.53 -1.44 -17.71
N ALA A 214 6.55 -1.46 -18.61
CA ALA A 214 5.24 -2.00 -18.30
C ALA A 214 5.30 -3.50 -18.00
N THR A 215 4.59 -3.93 -16.94
CA THR A 215 4.38 -5.34 -16.59
C THR A 215 2.96 -5.56 -16.15
N GLY A 216 2.44 -6.77 -16.36
CA GLY A 216 1.11 -7.12 -15.85
C GLY A 216 1.10 -7.15 -14.33
N PHE A 217 0.13 -6.46 -13.76
CA PHE A 217 -0.12 -6.35 -12.32
C PHE A 217 -1.56 -6.74 -11.99
N ALA A 218 -1.72 -7.45 -10.89
CA ALA A 218 -3.02 -7.71 -10.28
C ALA A 218 -2.88 -7.73 -8.76
N ALA A 219 -3.83 -7.10 -8.08
CA ALA A 219 -4.02 -7.19 -6.64
C ALA A 219 -5.48 -7.52 -6.36
N ALA A 220 -5.73 -8.45 -5.45
CA ALA A 220 -7.08 -8.81 -5.04
C ALA A 220 -7.10 -9.22 -3.57
N GLY A 221 -8.18 -8.89 -2.87
CA GLY A 221 -8.32 -9.29 -1.48
C GLY A 221 -9.40 -8.53 -0.74
N ARG A 222 -9.26 -8.49 0.57
CA ARG A 222 -10.21 -7.84 1.49
C ARG A 222 -9.57 -6.65 2.15
N ILE A 223 -10.34 -5.60 2.27
CA ILE A 223 -10.02 -4.42 3.06
C ILE A 223 -11.22 -4.09 3.96
N VAL A 224 -10.97 -3.41 5.05
CA VAL A 224 -12.03 -2.80 5.85
C VAL A 224 -11.62 -1.36 6.09
N VAL A 225 -12.39 -0.39 5.62
CA VAL A 225 -12.17 1.01 5.97
C VAL A 225 -12.98 1.30 7.22
N GLU A 226 -12.31 1.80 8.27
CA GLU A 226 -12.92 2.11 9.57
C GLU A 226 -12.58 3.55 9.95
N ARG A 227 -13.55 4.27 10.49
CA ARG A 227 -13.35 5.62 11.01
C ARG A 227 -13.89 5.72 12.43
N GLY A 228 -12.99 5.71 13.41
CA GLY A 228 -13.27 6.04 14.80
C GLY A 228 -14.43 5.29 15.48
N GLY A 229 -14.96 4.25 14.86
CA GLY A 229 -16.17 3.54 15.33
C GLY A 229 -17.48 4.06 14.74
N ASP A 230 -17.48 5.19 14.02
CA ASP A 230 -18.67 5.81 13.45
C ASP A 230 -19.27 4.98 12.32
N TRP A 231 -18.42 4.48 11.44
CA TRP A 231 -18.81 3.65 10.32
C TRP A 231 -17.70 2.67 9.87
N ARG A 232 -18.13 1.63 9.18
CA ARG A 232 -17.25 0.61 8.60
C ARG A 232 -17.63 0.34 7.16
N LEU A 233 -16.63 0.04 6.33
CA LEU A 233 -16.78 -0.33 4.93
C LEU A 233 -15.96 -1.60 4.63
N PRO A 234 -16.45 -2.79 5.02
CA PRO A 234 -15.84 -4.02 4.57
C PRO A 234 -16.01 -4.17 3.06
N ALA A 235 -14.89 -4.45 2.38
CA ALA A 235 -14.86 -4.54 0.93
C ALA A 235 -13.95 -5.67 0.44
N THR A 236 -14.34 -6.27 -0.67
CA THR A 236 -13.47 -7.08 -1.52
C THR A 236 -13.06 -6.23 -2.71
N VAL A 237 -11.76 -6.10 -2.92
CA VAL A 237 -11.19 -5.25 -3.97
C VAL A 237 -10.43 -6.09 -4.98
N LYS A 238 -10.44 -5.67 -6.25
CA LYS A 238 -9.63 -6.20 -7.34
C LYS A 238 -9.11 -5.03 -8.16
N LEU A 239 -7.79 -4.93 -8.29
CA LEU A 239 -7.15 -3.93 -9.14
C LEU A 239 -6.22 -4.65 -10.11
N SER A 240 -6.28 -4.32 -11.39
CA SER A 240 -5.40 -4.92 -12.39
C SER A 240 -5.12 -3.97 -13.54
N GLY A 241 -4.00 -4.22 -14.23
CA GLY A 241 -3.60 -3.49 -15.41
C GLY A 241 -2.09 -3.54 -15.66
N PRO A 242 -1.59 -2.99 -16.76
CA PRO A 242 -0.17 -2.79 -16.98
C PRO A 242 0.40 -1.76 -16.00
N LEU A 243 1.34 -2.19 -15.15
CA LEU A 243 2.01 -1.37 -14.14
C LEU A 243 3.36 -0.89 -14.66
N ILE A 244 3.64 0.39 -14.50
CA ILE A 244 4.94 1.02 -14.71
C ILE A 244 5.30 1.73 -13.39
N VAL A 245 6.52 1.50 -12.91
CA VAL A 245 7.07 2.22 -11.76
C VAL A 245 8.14 3.17 -12.30
N GLY A 246 7.85 4.46 -12.31
CA GLY A 246 8.79 5.50 -12.67
C GLY A 246 9.75 5.84 -11.51
N LYS A 247 10.45 6.95 -11.62
CA LYS A 247 11.33 7.44 -10.56
C LYS A 247 10.52 7.98 -9.39
N ASP A 248 9.53 8.79 -9.66
CA ASP A 248 8.73 9.53 -8.68
C ASP A 248 7.23 9.23 -8.83
N ASP A 249 6.85 8.39 -9.81
CA ASP A 249 5.46 8.07 -10.13
C ASP A 249 5.21 6.56 -10.30
N LEU A 250 3.95 6.17 -10.14
CA LEU A 250 3.46 4.82 -10.43
C LEU A 250 2.24 4.94 -11.34
N ARG A 251 2.22 4.17 -12.44
CA ARG A 251 1.15 4.21 -13.44
C ARG A 251 0.58 2.83 -13.69
N ILE A 252 -0.75 2.75 -13.75
CA ILE A 252 -1.45 1.55 -14.22
C ILE A 252 -2.37 1.98 -15.37
N THR A 253 -2.02 1.64 -16.59
CA THR A 253 -2.74 2.15 -17.78
C THR A 253 -3.02 1.05 -18.80
N PRO A 254 -4.31 0.69 -19.01
CA PRO A 254 -5.47 1.11 -18.22
C PRO A 254 -5.57 0.32 -16.90
N ALA A 255 -6.00 0.97 -15.83
CA ALA A 255 -6.39 0.32 -14.60
C ALA A 255 -7.84 -0.17 -14.68
N ARG A 256 -8.11 -1.31 -14.06
CA ARG A 256 -9.46 -1.86 -13.83
C ARG A 256 -9.60 -2.11 -12.34
N LEU A 257 -10.45 -1.31 -11.69
CA LEU A 257 -10.78 -1.45 -10.27
C LEU A 257 -12.20 -1.99 -10.15
N GLY A 258 -12.37 -3.04 -9.37
CA GLY A 258 -13.65 -3.57 -8.95
C GLY A 258 -13.71 -3.67 -7.44
N VAL A 259 -14.79 -3.19 -6.84
CA VAL A 259 -15.04 -3.20 -5.40
C VAL A 259 -16.42 -3.75 -5.13
N ALA A 260 -16.50 -4.76 -4.27
CA ALA A 260 -17.76 -5.20 -3.70
C ALA A 260 -17.71 -4.85 -2.21
N ALA A 261 -18.54 -3.90 -1.80
CA ALA A 261 -18.49 -3.32 -0.46
C ALA A 261 -19.85 -3.29 0.20
N ARG A 262 -19.84 -3.06 1.52
CA ARG A 262 -21.03 -2.80 2.32
C ARG A 262 -20.71 -1.66 3.29
N TYR A 263 -21.40 -0.55 3.14
CA TYR A 263 -21.34 0.53 4.11
C TYR A 263 -22.19 0.19 5.32
N GLU A 264 -21.61 0.30 6.52
CA GLU A 264 -22.24 -0.04 7.80
C GLU A 264 -22.10 1.15 8.76
N THR A 265 -23.23 1.66 9.25
CA THR A 265 -23.28 2.71 10.28
C THR A 265 -24.57 2.52 11.10
N GLY A 266 -24.46 2.39 12.42
CA GLY A 266 -25.59 2.02 13.27
C GLY A 266 -26.27 0.76 12.73
N ASP A 267 -27.59 0.83 12.50
CA ASP A 267 -28.40 -0.26 11.92
C ASP A 267 -28.41 -0.26 10.38
N THR A 268 -27.87 0.78 9.76
CA THR A 268 -27.88 0.94 8.30
C THR A 268 -26.79 0.08 7.65
N ARG A 269 -27.19 -0.70 6.63
CA ARG A 269 -26.31 -1.57 5.84
C ARG A 269 -26.62 -1.41 4.37
N LEU A 270 -25.70 -0.79 3.63
CA LEU A 270 -25.83 -0.51 2.21
C LEU A 270 -24.81 -1.33 1.39
N PRO A 271 -25.19 -2.50 0.86
CA PRO A 271 -24.32 -3.28 0.00
C PRO A 271 -24.30 -2.70 -1.41
N PHE A 272 -23.08 -2.59 -2.00
CA PHE A 272 -22.93 -2.06 -3.36
C PHE A 272 -21.74 -2.68 -4.11
N LEU A 273 -21.76 -2.50 -5.42
CA LEU A 273 -20.66 -2.77 -6.32
C LEU A 273 -20.19 -1.44 -6.92
N PHE A 274 -18.89 -1.24 -6.91
CA PHE A 274 -18.25 -0.10 -7.55
C PHE A 274 -17.22 -0.58 -8.54
N GLY A 275 -17.20 0.01 -9.72
CA GLY A 275 -16.21 -0.22 -10.76
C GLY A 275 -15.60 1.09 -11.21
N ALA A 276 -14.27 1.07 -11.46
CA ALA A 276 -13.60 2.20 -12.10
C ALA A 276 -12.61 1.71 -13.15
N TYR A 277 -12.48 2.47 -14.23
CA TYR A 277 -11.63 2.16 -15.36
C TYR A 277 -11.00 3.42 -15.92
N GLY A 278 -9.72 3.35 -16.25
CA GLY A 278 -8.98 4.46 -16.85
C GLY A 278 -7.50 4.44 -16.52
N PRO A 279 -6.73 5.43 -16.97
CA PRO A 279 -5.34 5.58 -16.54
C PRO A 279 -5.30 6.01 -15.07
N LEU A 280 -4.68 5.19 -14.25
CA LEU A 280 -4.44 5.44 -12.82
C LEU A 280 -2.98 5.86 -12.65
N LEU A 281 -2.77 7.03 -12.06
CA LEU A 281 -1.47 7.60 -11.76
C LEU A 281 -1.37 7.86 -10.24
N PHE A 282 -0.25 7.50 -9.64
CA PHE A 282 0.16 7.96 -8.32
C PHE A 282 1.36 8.87 -8.47
N ASP A 283 1.21 10.12 -8.07
CA ASP A 283 2.23 11.16 -8.13
C ASP A 283 1.96 12.18 -7.02
N ASP A 284 3.02 12.75 -6.43
CA ASP A 284 2.93 13.74 -5.34
C ASP A 284 1.95 13.34 -4.21
N ALA A 285 2.04 12.10 -3.76
CA ALA A 285 1.19 11.49 -2.73
C ALA A 285 -0.33 11.50 -3.05
N ALA A 286 -0.70 11.62 -4.31
CA ALA A 286 -2.08 11.58 -4.78
C ALA A 286 -2.29 10.53 -5.87
N TRP A 287 -3.40 9.81 -5.78
CA TRP A 287 -3.90 8.96 -6.83
C TRP A 287 -4.83 9.73 -7.74
N THR A 288 -4.60 9.68 -9.04
CA THR A 288 -5.49 10.28 -10.03
C THR A 288 -5.95 9.24 -11.03
N LEU A 289 -7.23 9.28 -11.37
CA LEU A 289 -7.84 8.48 -12.43
C LEU A 289 -8.52 9.46 -13.41
N SER A 290 -7.91 9.68 -14.55
CA SER A 290 -8.42 10.65 -15.55
C SER A 290 -7.89 10.30 -16.95
N PRO A 291 -8.77 10.13 -17.96
CA PRO A 291 -10.22 10.09 -17.84
C PRO A 291 -10.69 8.83 -17.11
N ALA A 292 -11.71 8.97 -16.28
CA ALA A 292 -12.30 7.89 -15.51
C ALA A 292 -13.63 7.46 -16.13
N GLY A 293 -13.85 6.15 -16.23
CA GLY A 293 -15.16 5.54 -16.33
C GLY A 293 -15.54 4.95 -14.98
N VAL A 294 -16.72 5.25 -14.46
CA VAL A 294 -17.17 4.84 -13.13
C VAL A 294 -18.55 4.21 -13.23
N ALA A 295 -18.77 3.13 -12.51
CA ALA A 295 -20.08 2.52 -12.34
C ALA A 295 -20.34 2.21 -10.87
N LEU A 296 -21.55 2.49 -10.39
CA LEU A 296 -22.05 2.11 -9.07
C LEU A 296 -23.36 1.36 -9.25
N ARG A 297 -23.53 0.29 -8.49
CA ARG A 297 -24.75 -0.53 -8.49
C ARG A 297 -25.09 -0.91 -7.06
N GLY A 298 -26.34 -0.78 -6.66
CA GLY A 298 -26.86 -1.43 -5.47
C GLY A 298 -26.74 -2.95 -5.58
N ARG A 299 -26.76 -3.65 -4.47
CA ARG A 299 -26.65 -5.11 -4.42
C ARG A 299 -27.79 -5.70 -3.58
N GLY A 300 -29.02 -5.29 -3.88
CA GLY A 300 -30.24 -5.83 -3.30
C GLY A 300 -31.11 -6.51 -4.36
N ALA A 301 -32.32 -6.95 -4.00
CA ALA A 301 -33.33 -7.27 -4.96
C ALA A 301 -33.80 -5.94 -5.62
N LYS A 302 -33.97 -5.91 -6.94
CA LYS A 302 -34.21 -4.69 -7.73
C LYS A 302 -35.23 -3.68 -7.13
N ALA A 303 -36.26 -4.17 -6.45
CA ALA A 303 -37.29 -3.34 -5.80
C ALA A 303 -36.87 -2.76 -4.43
N SER A 304 -35.79 -3.27 -3.82
CA SER A 304 -35.31 -2.89 -2.49
C SER A 304 -33.84 -2.42 -2.48
N ASP A 305 -33.27 -2.12 -3.67
CA ASP A 305 -31.92 -1.58 -3.75
C ASP A 305 -31.87 -0.22 -3.08
N PRO A 306 -31.00 -0.03 -2.07
CA PRO A 306 -30.94 1.20 -1.30
C PRO A 306 -30.17 2.30 -2.04
N LEU A 307 -29.56 2.01 -3.18
CA LEU A 307 -28.75 2.93 -3.97
C LEU A 307 -29.15 2.91 -5.44
N PRO A 308 -29.18 4.07 -6.12
CA PRO A 308 -29.41 4.12 -7.55
C PRO A 308 -28.25 3.50 -8.33
N SER A 309 -28.54 3.06 -9.53
CA SER A 309 -27.51 2.72 -10.51
C SER A 309 -26.90 3.99 -11.08
N LEU A 310 -25.57 4.06 -11.12
CA LEU A 310 -24.84 5.20 -11.64
C LEU A 310 -23.83 4.72 -12.69
N ASP A 311 -23.87 5.36 -13.87
CA ASP A 311 -22.83 5.27 -14.88
C ASP A 311 -22.30 6.68 -15.15
N ALA A 312 -20.99 6.88 -14.97
CA ALA A 312 -20.39 8.19 -15.07
C ALA A 312 -19.03 8.16 -15.77
N ARG A 313 -18.64 9.33 -16.25
CA ARG A 313 -17.30 9.63 -16.76
C ARG A 313 -16.81 10.91 -16.09
N GLY A 314 -15.46 11.07 -16.08
CA GLY A 314 -14.89 12.29 -15.54
C GLY A 314 -13.51 12.10 -14.98
N SER A 315 -13.24 12.61 -13.79
CA SER A 315 -11.97 12.49 -13.10
C SER A 315 -12.17 12.26 -11.60
N LEU A 316 -11.26 11.45 -11.03
CA LEU A 316 -11.15 11.24 -9.59
C LEU A 316 -9.71 11.53 -9.19
N ALA A 317 -9.53 12.24 -8.08
CA ALA A 317 -8.22 12.38 -7.45
C ALA A 317 -8.37 12.14 -5.93
N LEU A 318 -7.48 11.32 -5.38
CA LEU A 318 -7.47 10.95 -3.97
C LEU A 318 -6.07 11.15 -3.40
N GLY A 319 -5.95 12.09 -2.49
CA GLY A 319 -4.76 12.38 -1.70
C GLY A 319 -5.19 12.89 -0.34
N ARG A 320 -4.63 14.01 0.11
CA ARG A 320 -5.12 14.72 1.32
C ARG A 320 -6.56 15.22 1.14
N ARG A 321 -6.97 15.43 -0.09
CA ARG A 321 -8.33 15.75 -0.48
C ARG A 321 -8.83 14.75 -1.50
N LEU A 322 -10.14 14.52 -1.50
CA LEU A 322 -10.85 13.82 -2.54
C LEU A 322 -11.44 14.85 -3.51
N VAL A 323 -11.13 14.72 -4.79
CA VAL A 323 -11.73 15.53 -5.84
C VAL A 323 -12.46 14.60 -6.80
N LEU A 324 -13.77 14.82 -6.95
CA LEU A 324 -14.62 14.11 -7.89
C LEU A 324 -15.21 15.13 -8.86
N ARG A 325 -15.09 14.87 -10.16
CA ARG A 325 -15.77 15.60 -11.23
C ARG A 325 -16.38 14.56 -12.16
N LEU A 326 -17.64 14.26 -11.94
CA LEU A 326 -18.33 13.17 -12.63
C LEU A 326 -19.56 13.69 -13.34
N HIS A 327 -19.82 13.19 -14.53
CA HIS A 327 -21.04 13.40 -15.26
C HIS A 327 -21.50 12.08 -15.88
N GLY A 328 -22.78 11.88 -15.95
CA GLY A 328 -23.31 10.60 -16.41
C GLY A 328 -24.81 10.49 -16.24
N GLU A 329 -25.26 9.29 -15.92
CA GLU A 329 -26.66 8.95 -15.81
C GLU A 329 -26.94 8.18 -14.52
N LEU A 330 -28.05 8.52 -13.85
CA LEU A 330 -28.65 7.79 -12.74
C LEU A 330 -29.85 7.00 -13.24
N ALA A 331 -29.95 5.75 -12.87
CA ALA A 331 -31.11 4.89 -13.12
C ALA A 331 -31.51 4.18 -11.81
N ASP A 332 -32.65 3.49 -11.84
CA ASP A 332 -33.14 2.68 -10.72
C ASP A 332 -33.23 3.47 -9.41
N TRP A 333 -33.93 4.64 -9.44
CA TRP A 333 -34.10 5.49 -8.26
C TRP A 333 -34.73 4.71 -7.11
N PRO A 334 -34.10 4.66 -5.92
CA PRO A 334 -34.57 3.83 -4.82
C PRO A 334 -35.95 4.23 -4.32
N GLN A 335 -36.83 3.26 -4.11
CA GLN A 335 -38.17 3.52 -3.56
C GLN A 335 -38.16 4.05 -2.13
N ALA A 336 -37.12 3.73 -1.35
CA ALA A 336 -36.91 4.22 0.00
C ALA A 336 -36.45 5.68 0.07
N TRP A 337 -36.02 6.25 -1.04
CA TRP A 337 -35.62 7.65 -1.13
C TRP A 337 -36.82 8.54 -1.43
N PRO A 338 -36.77 9.82 -1.04
CA PRO A 338 -37.80 10.77 -1.41
C PRO A 338 -38.05 10.75 -2.92
N ALA A 339 -39.31 10.74 -3.33
CA ALA A 339 -39.66 10.77 -4.72
C ALA A 339 -39.11 12.01 -5.39
N LEU A 340 -38.52 11.86 -6.58
CA LEU A 340 -38.10 13.01 -7.36
C LEU A 340 -39.36 13.86 -7.72
N PRO A 341 -39.26 15.18 -7.58
CA PRO A 341 -40.40 16.03 -7.93
C PRO A 341 -40.77 15.92 -9.42
N ALA A 342 -42.05 15.99 -9.71
CA ALA A 342 -42.49 16.05 -11.09
C ALA A 342 -41.89 17.30 -11.80
N PRO A 343 -41.46 17.21 -13.06
CA PRO A 343 -41.52 16.03 -13.95
C PRO A 343 -40.30 15.10 -13.89
N LEU A 344 -39.27 15.39 -13.04
CA LEU A 344 -38.06 14.60 -12.95
C LEU A 344 -38.35 13.12 -12.59
N GLY A 345 -39.30 12.89 -11.70
CA GLY A 345 -39.71 11.56 -11.25
C GLY A 345 -40.74 10.84 -12.14
N GLN A 346 -41.31 11.51 -13.14
CA GLN A 346 -42.38 10.93 -13.98
C GLN A 346 -41.89 9.97 -15.08
N SER A 347 -40.57 9.88 -15.31
CA SER A 347 -39.97 9.02 -16.31
C SER A 347 -39.03 8.03 -15.68
N THR A 348 -39.04 6.79 -16.17
CA THR A 348 -38.10 5.72 -15.81
C THR A 348 -36.81 5.78 -16.62
N ALA A 349 -36.70 6.67 -17.61
CA ALA A 349 -35.46 6.86 -18.38
C ALA A 349 -34.32 7.32 -17.46
N PRO A 350 -33.07 6.96 -17.77
CA PRO A 350 -31.92 7.43 -17.02
C PRO A 350 -31.89 8.95 -16.85
N LEU A 351 -31.52 9.43 -15.67
CA LEU A 351 -31.48 10.84 -15.31
C LEU A 351 -30.06 11.37 -15.45
N PRO A 352 -29.76 12.23 -16.42
CA PRO A 352 -28.47 12.89 -16.54
C PRO A 352 -28.11 13.66 -15.28
N PHE A 353 -26.85 13.52 -14.83
CA PHE A 353 -26.33 14.24 -13.67
C PHE A 353 -24.91 14.77 -13.90
N ALA A 354 -24.52 15.76 -13.13
CA ALA A 354 -23.13 16.14 -12.91
C ALA A 354 -22.89 16.30 -11.40
N LEU A 355 -21.80 15.73 -10.90
CA LEU A 355 -21.40 15.76 -9.50
C LEU A 355 -20.00 16.34 -9.40
N ASP A 356 -19.87 17.41 -8.63
CA ASP A 356 -18.61 18.03 -8.27
C ASP A 356 -18.41 17.95 -6.76
N TYR A 357 -17.26 17.44 -6.32
CA TYR A 357 -16.85 17.39 -4.92
C TYR A 357 -15.36 17.71 -4.82
N ALA A 358 -14.97 18.52 -3.85
CA ALA A 358 -13.59 18.81 -3.53
C ALA A 358 -13.43 19.05 -2.03
N GLY A 359 -13.11 18.01 -1.28
CA GLY A 359 -13.07 18.08 0.19
C GLY A 359 -12.32 16.91 0.81
N PRO A 360 -12.47 16.69 2.13
CA PRO A 360 -11.91 15.55 2.82
C PRO A 360 -12.38 14.22 2.22
N PRO A 361 -11.58 13.14 2.28
CA PRO A 361 -11.95 11.83 1.74
C PRO A 361 -13.19 11.19 2.38
N ASP A 362 -13.63 11.70 3.53
CA ASP A 362 -14.81 11.24 4.26
C ASP A 362 -16.13 11.83 3.76
N LEU A 363 -16.09 12.62 2.68
CA LEU A 363 -17.25 13.27 2.07
C LEU A 363 -18.00 14.23 3.01
N SER A 364 -17.30 14.81 3.99
CA SER A 364 -17.89 15.73 4.98
C SER A 364 -18.05 17.17 4.47
N ASP A 365 -17.46 17.49 3.33
CA ASP A 365 -17.56 18.81 2.71
C ASP A 365 -18.75 18.89 1.73
N ILE A 366 -18.95 20.05 1.15
CA ILE A 366 -20.07 20.32 0.27
C ILE A 366 -19.87 19.68 -1.10
N ALA A 367 -20.86 18.91 -1.54
CA ALA A 367 -21.00 18.42 -2.90
C ALA A 367 -21.96 19.29 -3.70
N ALA A 368 -21.67 19.48 -4.98
CA ALA A 368 -22.59 20.11 -5.93
C ALA A 368 -23.14 19.06 -6.89
N LEU A 369 -24.46 18.96 -6.97
CA LEU A 369 -25.17 18.04 -7.83
C LEU A 369 -26.08 18.79 -8.79
N ARG A 370 -25.96 18.54 -10.07
CA ARG A 370 -26.87 18.99 -11.11
C ARG A 370 -27.61 17.81 -11.69
N LEU A 371 -28.92 17.96 -11.80
CA LEU A 371 -29.79 17.01 -12.49
C LEU A 371 -30.50 17.73 -13.61
N GLN A 372 -30.63 17.08 -14.76
CA GLN A 372 -31.35 17.67 -15.87
C GLN A 372 -32.17 16.61 -16.59
N ARG A 373 -33.44 16.89 -16.83
CA ARG A 373 -34.29 16.08 -17.70
C ARG A 373 -35.17 17.02 -18.53
N ASP A 374 -35.02 16.98 -19.84
CA ASP A 374 -35.66 17.88 -20.77
C ASP A 374 -35.43 19.37 -20.38
N ALA A 375 -36.49 20.13 -20.17
CA ALA A 375 -36.43 21.53 -19.73
C ALA A 375 -36.40 21.70 -18.20
N SER A 376 -36.45 20.58 -17.45
CA SER A 376 -36.39 20.61 -15.98
C SER A 376 -34.95 20.47 -15.50
N ARG A 377 -34.58 21.32 -14.56
CA ARG A 377 -33.24 21.38 -13.98
C ARG A 377 -33.32 21.48 -12.47
N PHE A 378 -32.34 20.84 -11.84
CA PHE A 378 -32.03 20.99 -10.43
C PHE A 378 -30.53 21.23 -10.29
N ASP A 379 -30.16 22.28 -9.58
CA ASP A 379 -28.82 22.62 -9.16
C ASP A 379 -28.83 22.70 -7.63
N GLY A 380 -28.14 21.81 -6.94
CA GLY A 380 -28.11 21.74 -5.48
C GLY A 380 -26.74 21.57 -4.92
N ARG A 381 -26.51 22.13 -3.74
CA ARG A 381 -25.30 21.99 -2.93
C ARG A 381 -25.68 21.47 -1.55
N PHE A 382 -24.97 20.48 -1.05
CA PHE A 382 -25.33 19.82 0.20
C PHE A 382 -24.13 19.10 0.80
N ARG A 383 -24.18 18.81 2.08
CA ARG A 383 -23.32 17.81 2.70
C ARG A 383 -23.96 16.43 2.62
N LEU A 384 -23.23 15.44 2.12
CA LEU A 384 -23.77 14.09 1.96
C LEU A 384 -24.26 13.51 3.29
N GLN A 385 -23.57 13.79 4.39
CA GLN A 385 -23.93 13.32 5.73
C GLN A 385 -25.27 13.87 6.19
N ASP A 386 -25.53 15.16 5.95
CA ASP A 386 -26.79 15.82 6.35
C ASP A 386 -27.97 15.27 5.55
N VAL A 387 -27.79 15.08 4.23
CA VAL A 387 -28.82 14.48 3.38
C VAL A 387 -29.10 13.03 3.75
N THR A 388 -28.07 12.24 4.06
CA THR A 388 -28.27 10.84 4.50
C THR A 388 -28.96 10.75 5.85
N ALA A 389 -28.64 11.64 6.78
CA ALA A 389 -29.33 11.76 8.06
C ALA A 389 -30.81 12.15 7.89
N TRP A 390 -31.08 13.09 6.98
CA TRP A 390 -32.45 13.51 6.64
C TRP A 390 -33.26 12.38 6.00
N ILE A 391 -32.70 11.60 5.09
CA ILE A 391 -33.35 10.41 4.50
C ILE A 391 -33.66 9.34 5.55
N ALA A 392 -32.78 9.19 6.56
CA ALA A 392 -32.94 8.21 7.62
C ALA A 392 -33.88 8.68 8.76
N ALA A 393 -34.21 9.97 8.84
CA ALA A 393 -35.10 10.49 9.86
C ALA A 393 -36.56 10.07 9.60
N ASP A 394 -37.29 9.82 10.69
CA ASP A 394 -38.72 9.45 10.62
C ASP A 394 -39.52 10.63 10.02
N ASN A 395 -40.43 10.35 9.10
CA ASN A 395 -41.25 11.34 8.40
C ASN A 395 -42.04 12.29 9.32
N ASP A 396 -42.30 11.89 10.57
CA ASP A 396 -43.05 12.69 11.55
C ASP A 396 -42.19 13.76 12.26
N THR A 397 -40.88 13.66 12.22
CA THR A 397 -39.95 14.56 12.94
C THR A 397 -38.98 15.31 12.01
N ALA A 398 -38.84 14.88 10.76
CA ALA A 398 -37.96 15.49 9.78
C ALA A 398 -38.56 16.76 9.15
N SER A 399 -37.71 17.72 8.84
CA SER A 399 -38.12 18.84 7.96
C SER A 399 -38.64 18.28 6.62
N PRO A 400 -39.73 18.78 6.09
CA PRO A 400 -40.21 18.39 4.76
C PRO A 400 -39.25 18.78 3.63
N LEU A 401 -38.29 19.68 3.90
CA LEU A 401 -37.28 20.12 2.96
C LEU A 401 -35.95 19.46 3.27
N PRO A 402 -35.24 18.98 2.25
CA PRO A 402 -33.89 18.42 2.42
C PRO A 402 -32.89 19.54 2.81
N PRO A 403 -31.85 19.21 3.60
CA PRO A 403 -30.81 20.17 4.00
C PRO A 403 -29.87 20.45 2.82
N LEU A 404 -30.26 21.35 1.96
CA LEU A 404 -29.51 21.76 0.77
C LEU A 404 -29.79 23.21 0.40
N ASP A 405 -28.81 23.85 -0.22
CA ASP A 405 -28.99 25.07 -0.98
C ASP A 405 -29.14 24.73 -2.46
N GLY A 406 -30.19 25.24 -3.11
CA GLY A 406 -30.38 24.88 -4.50
C GLY A 406 -31.55 25.57 -5.21
N LYS A 407 -31.57 25.35 -6.51
CA LYS A 407 -32.58 25.87 -7.42
C LYS A 407 -33.14 24.74 -8.27
N ALA A 408 -34.46 24.62 -8.28
CA ALA A 408 -35.18 23.78 -9.21
C ALA A 408 -36.01 24.63 -10.16
N SER A 409 -36.03 24.27 -11.44
CA SER A 409 -36.88 24.88 -12.44
C SER A 409 -37.52 23.80 -13.30
N ALA A 410 -38.82 23.97 -13.57
CA ALA A 410 -39.57 23.08 -14.43
C ALA A 410 -40.65 23.83 -15.21
N PRO A 411 -40.90 23.47 -16.48
CA PRO A 411 -41.96 24.08 -17.26
C PRO A 411 -43.33 23.87 -16.63
N ARG A 412 -43.53 22.74 -15.97
CA ARG A 412 -44.79 22.34 -15.33
C ARG A 412 -44.51 21.42 -14.17
N ILE A 413 -45.18 21.65 -13.07
CA ILE A 413 -45.19 20.73 -11.90
C ILE A 413 -46.65 20.48 -11.51
N GLU A 414 -46.97 19.26 -11.13
CA GLU A 414 -48.26 18.87 -10.56
C GLU A 414 -48.08 18.50 -9.10
N ILE A 415 -48.66 19.28 -8.19
CA ILE A 415 -48.57 19.07 -6.75
C ILE A 415 -50.00 19.04 -6.20
N ALA A 416 -50.37 17.95 -5.53
CA ALA A 416 -51.67 17.75 -4.89
C ALA A 416 -52.88 18.08 -5.83
N GLY A 417 -52.76 17.76 -7.12
CA GLY A 417 -53.78 18.01 -8.13
C GLY A 417 -53.75 19.42 -8.72
N ALA A 418 -52.95 20.31 -8.22
CA ALA A 418 -52.75 21.64 -8.80
C ALA A 418 -51.66 21.61 -9.86
N ARG A 419 -51.93 22.16 -11.04
CA ARG A 419 -51.00 22.29 -12.16
C ARG A 419 -50.37 23.70 -12.13
N LEU A 420 -49.07 23.76 -11.91
CA LEU A 420 -48.27 24.98 -11.90
C LEU A 420 -47.41 25.04 -13.17
N GLU A 421 -47.37 26.19 -13.84
CA GLU A 421 -46.57 26.41 -15.04
C GLU A 421 -45.43 27.39 -14.79
N GLY A 422 -44.26 27.18 -15.43
CA GLY A 422 -43.12 28.07 -15.30
C GLY A 422 -42.52 28.10 -13.90
N VAL A 423 -42.51 26.98 -13.19
CA VAL A 423 -42.17 26.93 -11.77
C VAL A 423 -40.67 27.10 -11.56
N ARG A 424 -40.31 27.94 -10.61
CA ARG A 424 -38.96 28.08 -10.06
C ARG A 424 -39.05 27.99 -8.54
N ILE A 425 -38.27 27.04 -7.98
CA ILE A 425 -38.15 26.82 -6.54
C ILE A 425 -36.72 27.14 -6.16
N THR A 426 -36.56 27.97 -5.14
CA THR A 426 -35.26 28.20 -4.49
C THR A 426 -35.37 27.65 -3.07
N ILE A 427 -34.39 26.85 -2.69
CA ILE A 427 -34.21 26.33 -1.33
C ILE A 427 -32.94 26.99 -0.83
N ASP A 428 -33.01 27.62 0.30
CA ASP A 428 -31.90 28.35 0.92
C ASP A 428 -31.70 27.77 2.31
N ASP A 429 -30.62 27.06 2.50
CA ASP A 429 -30.24 26.46 3.78
C ASP A 429 -29.03 27.21 4.34
N PRO A 430 -29.20 27.96 5.45
CA PRO A 430 -28.11 28.71 6.07
C PRO A 430 -26.95 27.81 6.57
N GLY A 431 -27.18 26.50 6.69
CA GLY A 431 -26.15 25.51 7.00
C GLY A 431 -25.19 25.20 5.84
N VAL A 432 -25.51 25.61 4.61
CA VAL A 432 -24.70 25.39 3.42
C VAL A 432 -24.08 26.73 2.97
N PRO A 433 -22.77 26.97 3.18
CA PRO A 433 -22.14 28.25 2.80
C PRO A 433 -22.22 28.52 1.31
N ASP A 434 -22.30 29.81 0.94
CA ASP A 434 -22.29 30.26 -0.45
C ASP A 434 -21.02 29.85 -1.20
N ALA A 435 -21.13 29.65 -2.52
CA ALA A 435 -19.99 29.33 -3.38
C ALA A 435 -19.09 30.57 -3.54
N GLY A 436 -18.15 30.78 -2.63
CA GLY A 436 -17.18 31.87 -2.74
C GLY A 436 -16.72 32.48 -1.43
N GLN A 437 -17.01 31.86 -0.31
CA GLN A 437 -16.36 32.22 0.97
C GLN A 437 -15.23 31.28 1.32
#